data_9cbc3a2d2de6089e7d26d800257ae4f7
#
_entry.id   9cbc3a2d2de6089e7d26d800257ae4f7
#
_cell.length_a   1.000
_cell.length_b   1.000
_cell.length_c   1.000
_cell.angle_alpha   90.00
_cell.angle_beta   90.00
_cell.angle_gamma   90.00
#
_symmetry.space_group_name_H-M   'P 1'
#
loop_
_entity.id
_entity.type
_entity.pdbx_description
1 polymer ?
#
loop_
_entity_poly.entity_id
_entity_poly.type
_entity_poly.pdbx_seq_one_letter_code
_entity_poly.pdbx_strand_id
1 'polypeptide(L)'
;KAAEKFNTFFGISSLSTVSIEEIKSIKTPKIFQLYFHKDKGLTDSMIQKCKDSKIDALALTVDTITGGNRERDLRTGFTSPPKLTIKSFLSFLLSPKWTLNYLFRKNFDLPFLSEYVKEGTDIKVSISDYFSNMLDQNMNWKDAENIRKSWGGTFCLKGIMSSDDAKKAVDIGADA
;
A
#
# COMPACT_ATOMS: atom_id res chain seq x y z
N LYS A 1 -3.32 7.96 16.33
CA LYS A 1 -3.53 9.21 17.13
C LYS A 1 -4.54 10.15 16.46
N ALA A 2 -4.32 10.62 15.17
CA ALA A 2 -5.27 11.53 14.53
C ALA A 2 -6.64 10.86 14.31
N ALA A 3 -6.66 9.67 13.71
CA ALA A 3 -7.90 8.93 13.47
C ALA A 3 -8.67 8.66 14.78
N GLU A 4 -7.98 8.25 15.84
CA GLU A 4 -8.60 8.08 17.17
C GLU A 4 -9.14 9.40 17.74
N LYS A 5 -8.38 10.50 17.61
CA LYS A 5 -8.80 11.81 18.09
C LYS A 5 -10.09 12.29 17.42
N PHE A 6 -10.25 12.00 16.13
CA PHE A 6 -11.41 12.45 15.35
C PHE A 6 -12.46 11.34 15.12
N ASN A 7 -12.31 10.21 15.81
CA ASN A 7 -13.23 9.07 15.75
C ASN A 7 -13.56 8.65 14.30
N THR A 8 -12.51 8.49 13.50
CA THR A 8 -12.61 8.01 12.11
C THR A 8 -11.78 6.75 11.90
N PHE A 9 -11.94 6.05 10.77
CA PHE A 9 -11.14 4.87 10.47
C PHE A 9 -9.72 5.23 10.03
N PHE A 10 -8.80 4.28 10.15
CA PHE A 10 -7.39 4.41 9.75
C PHE A 10 -7.09 3.48 8.58
N GLY A 11 -6.69 4.05 7.44
CA GLY A 11 -6.25 3.30 6.26
C GLY A 11 -4.76 2.95 6.31
N ILE A 12 -4.45 1.69 6.03
CA ILE A 12 -3.08 1.15 5.98
C ILE A 12 -2.83 0.62 4.59
N SER A 13 -1.74 1.03 3.95
CA SER A 13 -1.34 0.50 2.64
C SER A 13 -0.41 -0.71 2.79
N SER A 14 -0.48 -1.65 1.86
CA SER A 14 0.54 -2.70 1.71
C SER A 14 1.94 -2.15 1.42
N LEU A 15 2.05 -0.89 1.01
CA LEU A 15 3.30 -0.13 0.88
C LEU A 15 3.58 0.76 2.10
N SER A 16 2.96 0.50 3.24
CA SER A 16 3.24 1.22 4.47
C SER A 16 4.64 0.93 4.97
N THR A 17 5.28 1.95 5.53
CA THR A 17 6.56 1.84 6.24
C THR A 17 6.39 1.51 7.72
N VAL A 18 5.15 1.23 8.13
CA VAL A 18 4.77 0.85 9.49
C VAL A 18 4.13 -0.53 9.41
N SER A 19 4.52 -1.44 10.27
CA SER A 19 3.97 -2.80 10.30
C SER A 19 2.56 -2.84 10.90
N ILE A 20 1.84 -3.93 10.65
CA ILE A 20 0.53 -4.15 11.28
C ILE A 20 0.65 -4.23 12.80
N GLU A 21 1.72 -4.83 13.29
CA GLU A 21 1.99 -4.99 14.72
C GLU A 21 2.11 -3.65 15.43
N GLU A 22 2.81 -2.69 14.82
CA GLU A 22 3.00 -1.35 15.38
C GLU A 22 1.68 -0.56 15.52
N ILE A 23 0.69 -0.85 14.66
CA ILE A 23 -0.60 -0.17 14.69
C ILE A 23 -1.70 -0.96 15.41
N LYS A 24 -1.38 -2.15 15.91
CA LYS A 24 -2.34 -3.01 16.63
C LYS A 24 -2.95 -2.32 17.86
N SER A 25 -2.21 -1.42 18.49
CA SER A 25 -2.67 -0.63 19.64
C SER A 25 -3.66 0.48 19.30
N ILE A 26 -3.83 0.83 18.03
CA ILE A 26 -4.78 1.85 17.57
C ILE A 26 -6.21 1.33 17.75
N LYS A 27 -7.04 2.06 18.48
CA LYS A 27 -8.39 1.65 18.87
C LYS A 27 -9.49 2.01 17.86
N THR A 28 -9.16 2.73 16.80
CA THR A 28 -10.12 3.08 15.75
C THR A 28 -10.22 1.94 14.71
N PRO A 29 -11.35 1.81 13.99
CA PRO A 29 -11.47 0.85 12.90
C PRO A 29 -10.36 1.02 11.86
N LYS A 30 -9.84 -0.09 11.36
CA LYS A 30 -8.71 -0.16 10.43
C LYS A 30 -9.12 -0.83 9.13
N ILE A 31 -8.77 -0.20 8.03
CA ILE A 31 -8.93 -0.76 6.68
C ILE A 31 -7.56 -0.98 6.06
N PHE A 32 -7.29 -2.18 5.56
CA PHE A 32 -6.05 -2.49 4.87
C PHE A 32 -6.25 -2.40 3.36
N GLN A 33 -5.43 -1.56 2.71
CA GLN A 33 -5.41 -1.45 1.26
C GLN A 33 -4.43 -2.45 0.67
N LEU A 34 -4.97 -3.43 -0.05
CA LEU A 34 -4.25 -4.50 -0.72
C LEU A 34 -4.08 -4.19 -2.21
N TYR A 35 -2.87 -4.38 -2.73
CA TYR A 35 -2.62 -4.55 -4.15
C TYR A 35 -2.55 -6.04 -4.49
N PHE A 36 -2.99 -6.39 -5.71
CA PHE A 36 -2.95 -7.77 -6.15
C PHE A 36 -1.59 -8.11 -6.77
N HIS A 37 -0.89 -9.07 -6.19
CA HIS A 37 0.46 -9.44 -6.60
C HIS A 37 0.46 -10.66 -7.52
N LYS A 38 1.49 -10.75 -8.39
CA LYS A 38 1.76 -11.95 -9.19
C LYS A 38 2.04 -13.15 -8.29
N ASP A 39 2.78 -12.91 -7.21
CA ASP A 39 2.96 -13.91 -6.15
C ASP A 39 1.70 -13.98 -5.29
N LYS A 40 0.93 -15.05 -5.48
CA LYS A 40 -0.29 -15.30 -4.71
C LYS A 40 0.02 -15.61 -3.25
N GLY A 41 1.16 -16.25 -2.95
CA GLY A 41 1.61 -16.52 -1.59
C GLY A 41 1.84 -15.24 -0.80
N LEU A 42 2.40 -14.20 -1.43
CA LEU A 42 2.53 -12.88 -0.82
C LEU A 42 1.16 -12.27 -0.50
N THR A 43 0.22 -12.34 -1.45
CA THR A 43 -1.14 -11.84 -1.25
C THR A 43 -1.84 -12.56 -0.10
N ASP A 44 -1.76 -13.89 -0.06
CA ASP A 44 -2.37 -14.71 0.99
C ASP A 44 -1.75 -14.46 2.37
N SER A 45 -0.42 -14.29 2.43
CA SER A 45 0.29 -13.93 3.67
C SER A 45 -0.16 -12.56 4.20
N MET A 46 -0.32 -11.56 3.34
CA MET A 46 -0.83 -10.24 3.74
C MET A 46 -2.26 -10.35 4.29
N ILE A 47 -3.14 -11.11 3.65
CA ILE A 47 -4.51 -11.35 4.11
C ILE A 47 -4.49 -12.05 5.47
N GLN A 48 -3.64 -13.05 5.65
CA GLN A 48 -3.54 -13.77 6.93
C GLN A 48 -3.05 -12.85 8.05
N LYS A 49 -2.00 -12.05 7.81
CA LYS A 49 -1.53 -11.05 8.77
C LYS A 49 -2.62 -10.04 9.17
N CYS A 50 -3.45 -9.63 8.21
CA CYS A 50 -4.60 -8.76 8.49
C CYS A 50 -5.62 -9.43 9.42
N LYS A 51 -5.94 -10.71 9.20
CA LYS A 51 -6.83 -11.50 10.06
C LYS A 51 -6.28 -11.64 11.48
N ASP A 52 -5.01 -12.04 11.60
CA ASP A 52 -4.34 -12.23 12.89
C ASP A 52 -4.25 -10.93 13.70
N SER A 53 -4.19 -9.81 13.01
CA SER A 53 -4.14 -8.47 13.61
C SER A 53 -5.52 -7.82 13.77
N LYS A 54 -6.60 -8.55 13.46
CA LYS A 54 -7.98 -8.09 13.59
C LYS A 54 -8.21 -6.75 12.87
N ILE A 55 -7.78 -6.69 11.62
CA ILE A 55 -8.13 -5.59 10.72
C ILE A 55 -9.62 -5.68 10.39
N ASP A 56 -10.33 -4.55 10.42
CA ASP A 56 -11.79 -4.53 10.33
C ASP A 56 -12.30 -4.69 8.90
N ALA A 57 -11.55 -4.16 7.91
CA ALA A 57 -11.93 -4.24 6.50
C ALA A 57 -10.73 -4.38 5.57
N LEU A 58 -10.93 -5.04 4.43
CA LEU A 58 -9.96 -5.17 3.35
C LEU A 58 -10.42 -4.38 2.13
N ALA A 59 -9.56 -3.50 1.60
CA ALA A 59 -9.81 -2.77 0.36
C ALA A 59 -8.87 -3.27 -0.73
N LEU A 60 -9.40 -4.02 -1.71
CA LEU A 60 -8.65 -4.46 -2.88
C LEU A 60 -8.59 -3.34 -3.92
N THR A 61 -7.38 -2.94 -4.30
CA THR A 61 -7.16 -1.91 -5.32
C THR A 61 -7.21 -2.55 -6.72
N VAL A 62 -8.14 -2.09 -7.56
CA VAL A 62 -8.43 -2.68 -8.88
C VAL A 62 -8.11 -1.75 -10.05
N ASP A 63 -7.71 -0.51 -9.79
CA ASP A 63 -7.43 0.53 -10.79
C ASP A 63 -5.93 0.72 -11.09
N THR A 64 -5.06 -0.13 -10.53
CA THR A 64 -3.61 0.05 -10.63
C THR A 64 -2.98 -1.02 -11.52
N ILE A 65 -3.23 -0.93 -12.82
CA ILE A 65 -2.65 -1.85 -13.83
C ILE A 65 -1.20 -1.45 -14.13
N THR A 66 -0.90 -0.15 -14.13
CA THR A 66 0.44 0.41 -14.38
C THR A 66 0.78 1.50 -13.37
N GLY A 67 2.07 1.76 -13.21
CA GLY A 67 2.53 2.91 -12.41
C GLY A 67 2.04 4.23 -13.02
N GLY A 68 1.48 5.12 -12.17
CA GLY A 68 1.00 6.43 -12.61
C GLY A 68 2.16 7.31 -13.11
N ASN A 69 1.94 8.03 -14.22
CA ASN A 69 2.87 9.03 -14.72
C ASN A 69 2.78 10.31 -13.87
N ARG A 70 3.65 10.41 -12.86
CA ARG A 70 3.69 11.57 -11.96
C ARG A 70 4.60 12.66 -12.54
N GLU A 71 4.06 13.47 -13.44
CA GLU A 71 4.80 14.53 -14.13
C GLU A 71 5.53 15.48 -13.17
N ARG A 72 4.96 15.79 -12.01
CA ARG A 72 5.61 16.65 -11.02
C ARG A 72 6.90 16.02 -10.52
N ASP A 73 6.91 14.71 -10.25
CA ASP A 73 8.10 13.99 -9.77
C ASP A 73 9.19 14.00 -10.85
N LEU A 74 8.81 13.78 -12.11
CA LEU A 74 9.74 13.89 -13.24
C LEU A 74 10.32 15.30 -13.39
N ARG A 75 9.49 16.35 -13.32
CA ARG A 75 9.93 17.75 -13.43
C ARG A 75 10.81 18.21 -12.26
N THR A 76 10.55 17.74 -11.07
CA THR A 76 11.32 18.08 -9.86
C THR A 76 12.55 17.21 -9.66
N GLY A 77 12.70 16.14 -10.45
CA GLY A 77 13.76 15.13 -10.27
C GLY A 77 13.58 14.29 -9.01
N PHE A 78 12.35 14.21 -8.47
CA PHE A 78 12.06 13.34 -7.35
C PHE A 78 12.09 11.88 -7.80
N THR A 79 12.89 11.07 -7.14
CA THR A 79 13.02 9.63 -7.41
C THR A 79 12.87 8.84 -6.10
N SER A 80 12.45 7.59 -6.20
CA SER A 80 12.49 6.64 -5.08
C SER A 80 13.33 5.42 -5.52
N PRO A 81 14.50 5.19 -4.92
CA PRO A 81 15.13 5.98 -3.85
C PRO A 81 15.53 7.39 -4.32
N PRO A 82 15.61 8.37 -3.39
CA PRO A 82 15.93 9.75 -3.76
C PRO A 82 17.36 9.88 -4.26
N LYS A 83 17.53 10.54 -5.41
CA LYS A 83 18.85 10.93 -5.93
C LYS A 83 19.21 12.31 -5.38
N LEU A 84 20.34 12.39 -4.69
CA LEU A 84 20.85 13.65 -4.16
C LEU A 84 21.44 14.49 -5.30
N THR A 85 20.79 15.60 -5.60
CA THR A 85 21.28 16.65 -6.50
C THR A 85 21.67 17.88 -5.69
N ILE A 86 22.48 18.78 -6.27
CA ILE A 86 22.84 20.06 -5.63
C ILE A 86 21.57 20.84 -5.23
N LYS A 87 20.54 20.81 -6.07
CA LYS A 87 19.24 21.46 -5.79
C LYS A 87 18.52 20.85 -4.60
N SER A 88 18.49 19.50 -4.50
CA SER A 88 17.89 18.83 -3.34
C SER A 88 18.69 19.07 -2.07
N PHE A 89 20.02 19.12 -2.14
CA PHE A 89 20.87 19.45 -1.00
C PHE A 89 20.58 20.86 -0.46
N LEU A 90 20.49 21.86 -1.33
CA LEU A 90 20.11 23.22 -0.93
C LEU A 90 18.71 23.26 -0.31
N SER A 91 17.76 22.50 -0.85
CA SER A 91 16.39 22.39 -0.27
C SER A 91 16.42 21.78 1.14
N PHE A 92 17.28 20.80 1.40
CA PHE A 92 17.45 20.23 2.75
C PHE A 92 18.04 21.24 3.72
N LEU A 93 19.02 22.03 3.31
CA LEU A 93 19.58 23.12 4.13
C LEU A 93 18.55 24.17 4.50
N LEU A 94 17.64 24.51 3.58
CA LEU A 94 16.55 25.45 3.81
C LEU A 94 15.41 24.88 4.66
N SER A 95 15.41 23.58 4.94
CA SER A 95 14.38 22.90 5.74
C SER A 95 14.98 22.11 6.93
N PRO A 96 15.71 22.76 7.85
CA PRO A 96 16.52 22.08 8.85
C PRO A 96 15.71 21.17 9.79
N LYS A 97 14.52 21.60 10.20
CA LYS A 97 13.64 20.81 11.05
C LYS A 97 13.22 19.49 10.38
N TRP A 98 12.88 19.53 9.10
CA TRP A 98 12.54 18.34 8.34
C TRP A 98 13.76 17.44 8.15
N THR A 99 14.90 18.02 7.81
CA THR A 99 16.16 17.30 7.57
C THR A 99 16.64 16.56 8.82
N LEU A 100 16.62 17.22 9.98
CA LEU A 100 16.97 16.59 11.25
C LEU A 100 16.01 15.45 11.58
N ASN A 101 14.70 15.65 11.46
CA ASN A 101 13.72 14.59 11.67
C ASN A 101 13.91 13.40 10.70
N TYR A 102 14.33 13.65 9.48
CA TYR A 102 14.62 12.61 8.51
C TYR A 102 15.89 11.82 8.86
N LEU A 103 16.96 12.49 9.27
CA LEU A 103 18.23 11.87 9.63
C LEU A 103 18.15 11.02 10.91
N PHE A 104 17.36 11.46 11.89
CA PHE A 104 17.22 10.77 13.17
C PHE A 104 16.06 9.78 13.23
N ARG A 105 15.31 9.60 12.15
CA ARG A 105 14.25 8.58 12.13
C ARG A 105 14.83 7.18 11.93
N LYS A 106 14.11 6.17 12.40
CA LYS A 106 14.40 4.75 12.16
C LYS A 106 14.49 4.47 10.66
N ASN A 107 15.24 3.45 10.29
CA ASN A 107 15.40 3.03 8.91
C ASN A 107 14.05 2.88 8.19
N PHE A 108 14.05 3.27 6.93
CA PHE A 108 12.91 3.13 6.06
C PHE A 108 12.85 1.68 5.57
N ASP A 109 11.80 0.97 5.94
CA ASP A 109 11.56 -0.40 5.51
C ASP A 109 10.12 -0.54 4.99
N LEU A 110 9.87 -1.59 4.21
CA LEU A 110 8.55 -1.99 3.73
C LEU A 110 8.22 -3.36 4.33
N PRO A 111 7.73 -3.40 5.58
CA PRO A 111 7.64 -4.64 6.35
C PRO A 111 6.74 -5.70 5.70
N PHE A 112 5.80 -5.31 4.85
CA PHE A 112 4.96 -6.26 4.12
C PHE A 112 5.67 -6.93 2.94
N LEU A 113 6.74 -6.35 2.44
CA LEU A 113 7.49 -6.85 1.29
C LEU A 113 8.83 -7.49 1.69
N SER A 114 9.37 -7.12 2.84
CA SER A 114 10.71 -7.52 3.29
C SER A 114 10.91 -9.05 3.37
N GLU A 115 9.88 -9.80 3.70
CA GLU A 115 9.93 -11.27 3.78
C GLU A 115 9.98 -11.95 2.40
N TYR A 116 9.58 -11.24 1.33
CA TYR A 116 9.49 -11.78 -0.04
C TYR A 116 10.56 -11.22 -0.98
N VAL A 117 11.27 -10.20 -0.54
CA VAL A 117 12.46 -9.72 -1.26
C VAL A 117 13.64 -10.60 -0.84
N LYS A 118 14.19 -11.36 -1.80
CA LYS A 118 15.34 -12.27 -1.56
C LYS A 118 16.45 -11.50 -0.86
N GLU A 119 17.06 -12.12 0.17
CA GLU A 119 18.28 -11.63 0.80
C GLU A 119 19.32 -11.29 -0.28
N GLY A 120 19.84 -10.06 -0.24
CA GLY A 120 20.79 -9.55 -1.22
C GLY A 120 20.18 -8.70 -2.34
N THR A 121 18.84 -8.61 -2.43
CA THR A 121 18.19 -7.59 -3.27
C THR A 121 18.01 -6.35 -2.41
N ASP A 122 18.77 -5.29 -2.70
CA ASP A 122 18.55 -3.99 -2.06
C ASP A 122 17.06 -3.62 -2.18
N ILE A 123 16.35 -3.46 -1.05
CA ILE A 123 14.93 -3.04 -1.01
C ILE A 123 14.76 -1.59 -1.52
N LYS A 124 15.72 -1.08 -2.22
CA LYS A 124 15.64 0.11 -3.05
C LYS A 124 14.90 -0.16 -4.37
N VAL A 125 13.91 -1.08 -4.33
CA VAL A 125 13.00 -1.24 -5.45
C VAL A 125 12.32 0.10 -5.68
N SER A 126 12.57 0.69 -6.80
CA SER A 126 11.85 1.88 -7.23
C SER A 126 10.35 1.58 -7.11
N ILE A 127 9.55 2.52 -6.60
CA ILE A 127 8.08 2.38 -6.58
C ILE A 127 7.57 2.02 -7.97
N SER A 128 8.18 2.55 -9.03
CA SER A 128 7.89 2.20 -10.42
C SER A 128 8.15 0.72 -10.72
N ASP A 129 9.28 0.17 -10.24
CA ASP A 129 9.63 -1.24 -10.45
C ASP A 129 8.68 -2.17 -9.67
N TYR A 130 8.24 -1.76 -8.48
CA TYR A 130 7.21 -2.47 -7.74
C TYR A 130 5.92 -2.60 -8.56
N PHE A 131 5.39 -1.48 -9.06
CA PHE A 131 4.16 -1.51 -9.85
C PHE A 131 4.31 -2.30 -11.16
N SER A 132 5.47 -2.24 -11.80
CA SER A 132 5.69 -2.95 -13.08
C SER A 132 5.96 -4.43 -12.92
N ASN A 133 6.67 -4.83 -11.87
CA ASN A 133 7.21 -6.18 -11.74
C ASN A 133 6.43 -7.06 -10.75
N MET A 134 5.91 -6.51 -9.68
CA MET A 134 5.27 -7.28 -8.60
C MET A 134 3.75 -7.36 -8.73
N LEU A 135 3.09 -6.36 -9.31
CA LEU A 135 1.63 -6.37 -9.44
C LEU A 135 1.20 -7.24 -10.64
N ASP A 136 0.09 -7.94 -10.44
CA ASP A 136 -0.55 -8.73 -11.48
C ASP A 136 -1.48 -7.84 -12.31
N GLN A 137 -1.07 -7.56 -13.54
CA GLN A 137 -1.84 -6.75 -14.48
C GLN A 137 -3.02 -7.51 -15.12
N ASN A 138 -3.08 -8.84 -14.92
CA ASN A 138 -4.12 -9.70 -15.47
C ASN A 138 -5.23 -10.00 -14.45
N MET A 139 -5.26 -9.30 -13.32
CA MET A 139 -6.31 -9.46 -12.33
C MET A 139 -7.70 -9.33 -12.97
N ASN A 140 -8.59 -10.24 -12.61
CA ASN A 140 -9.95 -10.30 -13.13
C ASN A 140 -10.99 -10.47 -12.00
N TRP A 141 -12.26 -10.49 -12.34
CA TRP A 141 -13.36 -10.61 -11.37
C TRP A 141 -13.31 -11.88 -10.54
N LYS A 142 -12.81 -12.99 -11.10
CA LYS A 142 -12.65 -14.26 -10.38
C LYS A 142 -11.58 -14.16 -9.29
N ASP A 143 -10.52 -13.42 -9.55
CA ASP A 143 -9.48 -13.16 -8.55
C ASP A 143 -10.04 -12.30 -7.40
N ALA A 144 -10.82 -11.26 -7.72
CA ALA A 144 -11.47 -10.42 -6.71
C ALA A 144 -12.46 -11.23 -5.85
N GLU A 145 -13.26 -12.11 -6.46
CA GLU A 145 -14.16 -13.05 -5.76
C GLU A 145 -13.39 -14.01 -4.84
N ASN A 146 -12.27 -14.55 -5.30
CA ASN A 146 -11.42 -15.44 -4.50
C ASN A 146 -10.84 -14.72 -3.28
N ILE A 147 -10.34 -13.48 -3.45
CA ILE A 147 -9.84 -12.66 -2.34
C ILE A 147 -10.97 -12.34 -1.36
N ARG A 148 -12.15 -11.96 -1.84
CA ARG A 148 -13.33 -11.71 -1.02
C ARG A 148 -13.65 -12.94 -0.15
N LYS A 149 -13.67 -14.14 -0.76
CA LYS A 149 -13.92 -15.41 -0.04
C LYS A 149 -12.81 -15.73 0.95
N SER A 150 -11.55 -15.55 0.55
CA SER A 150 -10.41 -15.76 1.42
C SER A 150 -10.44 -14.81 2.62
N TRP A 151 -10.76 -13.53 2.42
CA TRP A 151 -10.85 -12.55 3.50
C TRP A 151 -11.97 -12.87 4.49
N GLY A 152 -13.20 -13.06 4.01
CA GLY A 152 -14.36 -13.45 4.79
C GLY A 152 -14.97 -12.37 5.70
N GLY A 153 -14.40 -11.16 5.73
CA GLY A 153 -14.89 -9.99 6.47
C GLY A 153 -15.38 -8.88 5.54
N THR A 154 -15.52 -7.66 6.07
CA THR A 154 -15.91 -6.48 5.29
C THR A 154 -14.92 -6.23 4.17
N PHE A 155 -15.42 -6.16 2.92
CA PHE A 155 -14.62 -6.10 1.71
C PHE A 155 -15.01 -4.94 0.81
N CYS A 156 -14.02 -4.15 0.41
CA CYS A 156 -14.19 -3.00 -0.47
C CYS A 156 -13.40 -3.19 -1.77
N LEU A 157 -13.95 -2.80 -2.91
CA LEU A 157 -13.24 -2.68 -4.18
C LEU A 157 -12.93 -1.21 -4.45
N LYS A 158 -11.64 -0.87 -4.32
CA LYS A 158 -11.16 0.49 -4.55
C LYS A 158 -10.78 0.69 -6.02
N GLY A 159 -11.46 1.62 -6.69
CA GLY A 159 -11.15 1.98 -8.08
C GLY A 159 -12.24 1.59 -9.08
N ILE A 160 -13.44 1.28 -8.63
CA ILE A 160 -14.60 1.05 -9.49
C ILE A 160 -15.05 2.39 -10.09
N MET A 161 -15.07 2.48 -11.42
CA MET A 161 -15.33 3.72 -12.16
C MET A 161 -16.53 3.63 -13.10
N SER A 162 -17.21 2.49 -13.21
CA SER A 162 -18.39 2.32 -14.06
C SER A 162 -19.55 1.72 -13.27
N SER A 163 -20.79 2.04 -13.72
CA SER A 163 -22.01 1.47 -13.14
C SER A 163 -22.10 -0.05 -13.31
N ASP A 164 -21.58 -0.58 -14.41
CA ASP A 164 -21.61 -2.02 -14.69
C ASP A 164 -20.60 -2.78 -13.82
N ASP A 165 -19.45 -2.19 -13.56
CA ASP A 165 -18.49 -2.78 -12.62
C ASP A 165 -19.00 -2.66 -11.17
N ALA A 166 -19.72 -1.61 -10.82
CA ALA A 166 -20.38 -1.51 -9.52
C ALA A 166 -21.40 -2.63 -9.30
N LYS A 167 -22.21 -2.98 -10.32
CA LYS A 167 -23.12 -4.13 -10.25
C LYS A 167 -22.38 -5.43 -10.03
N LYS A 168 -21.31 -5.68 -10.81
CA LYS A 168 -20.47 -6.88 -10.63
C LYS A 168 -19.81 -6.92 -9.25
N ALA A 169 -19.41 -5.77 -8.70
CA ALA A 169 -18.87 -5.69 -7.34
C ALA A 169 -19.89 -6.18 -6.30
N VAL A 170 -21.16 -5.76 -6.44
CA VAL A 170 -22.26 -6.24 -5.60
C VAL A 170 -22.46 -7.77 -5.78
N ASP A 171 -22.45 -8.25 -7.03
CA ASP A 171 -22.67 -9.68 -7.35
C ASP A 171 -21.62 -10.59 -6.71
N ILE A 172 -20.36 -10.15 -6.59
CA ILE A 172 -19.31 -10.91 -5.88
C ILE A 172 -19.35 -10.72 -4.36
N GLY A 173 -20.27 -9.90 -3.86
CA GLY A 173 -20.46 -9.65 -2.43
C GLY A 173 -19.51 -8.62 -1.83
N ALA A 174 -19.07 -7.61 -2.58
CA ALA A 174 -18.39 -6.46 -2.01
C ALA A 174 -19.36 -5.60 -1.20
N ASP A 175 -18.89 -5.08 -0.06
CA ASP A 175 -19.67 -4.25 0.86
C ASP A 175 -19.56 -2.77 0.49
N ALA A 176 -18.48 -2.37 -0.23
CA ALA A 176 -18.23 -1.01 -0.66
C ALA A 176 -17.32 -0.96 -1.91
#